data_3d714bedf4438d3b5024f02a5752f6fa
#
_entry.id   3d714bedf4438d3b5024f02a5752f6fa
#
_cell.length_a   1.000
_cell.length_b   1.000
_cell.length_c   1.000
_cell.angle_alpha   90.00
_cell.angle_beta   90.00
_cell.angle_gamma   90.00
#
_symmetry.space_group_name_H-M   'P 1'
#
loop_
_entity.id
_entity.type
_entity.pdbx_description
1 polymer ?
#
loop_
_entity_poly.entity_id
_entity_poly.type
_entity_poly.pdbx_seq_one_letter_code
_entity_poly.pdbx_strand_id
1 'polypeptide(L)'
;MIKLNYEKDVDISVFPLPEGNLWREALGRRNYFYDGDNSKKLDNNFFNIFNVNGKVIINRKYGITMPSSKLENGIYYWDFPIDPSRDAEIKNNTNPMVTEEHLLFDFYCNFDFINENENLSEEDKFIIKNKLFVLSKQSVINVLERVSDNVSYSKNDILLNGKKVWGEERTAMNTGVYSIGNTILNFSSNKDFYTPTLQKEIEEEKASGKSMTGVEDEIPGYTKEQFIKDYLAEAQRLIDEVNSYLVV
;
A
#
# COMPACT_ATOMS: atom_id res chain seq x y z
N MET A 1 2.26 5.58 20.54
CA MET A 1 0.91 5.68 19.90
C MET A 1 1.07 5.79 18.41
N ILE A 2 0.14 5.23 17.64
CA ILE A 2 0.13 5.29 16.16
C ILE A 2 -0.64 6.53 15.76
N LYS A 3 -0.14 7.27 14.78
CA LYS A 3 -0.78 8.44 14.20
C LYS A 3 -1.29 8.12 12.79
N LEU A 4 -2.59 8.37 12.54
CA LEU A 4 -3.17 8.37 11.20
C LEU A 4 -2.92 9.73 10.54
N ASN A 5 -2.38 9.72 9.33
CA ASN A 5 -2.24 10.89 8.49
C ASN A 5 -2.94 10.64 7.16
N TYR A 6 -3.67 11.62 6.66
CA TYR A 6 -4.24 11.60 5.32
C TYR A 6 -3.81 12.83 4.53
N GLU A 7 -3.30 12.61 3.34
CA GLU A 7 -2.95 13.68 2.42
C GLU A 7 -3.64 13.46 1.07
N LYS A 8 -4.34 14.48 0.62
CA LYS A 8 -5.03 14.48 -0.66
C LYS A 8 -4.14 15.17 -1.71
N ASP A 9 -4.22 14.67 -2.94
CA ASP A 9 -3.59 15.27 -4.12
C ASP A 9 -2.04 15.39 -4.02
N VAL A 10 -1.37 14.32 -3.54
CA VAL A 10 0.09 14.24 -3.55
C VAL A 10 0.57 14.29 -4.98
N ASP A 11 1.26 15.36 -5.37
CA ASP A 11 1.75 15.54 -6.73
C ASP A 11 2.93 14.62 -7.03
N ILE A 12 2.70 13.69 -7.97
CA ILE A 12 3.73 12.77 -8.48
C ILE A 12 4.19 13.11 -9.90
N SER A 13 3.72 14.23 -10.46
CA SER A 13 4.02 14.63 -11.84
C SER A 13 5.43 15.22 -12.01
N VAL A 14 6.11 15.52 -10.92
CA VAL A 14 7.45 16.15 -10.92
C VAL A 14 8.50 15.14 -10.48
N PHE A 15 9.58 15.02 -11.25
CA PHE A 15 10.73 14.19 -10.85
C PHE A 15 12.04 14.99 -10.93
N PRO A 16 12.94 14.92 -9.93
CA PRO A 16 12.78 14.20 -8.66
C PRO A 16 11.67 14.81 -7.80
N LEU A 17 10.95 13.95 -7.09
CA LEU A 17 9.91 14.39 -6.16
C LEU A 17 10.52 15.32 -5.09
N PRO A 18 9.87 16.44 -4.75
CA PRO A 18 10.38 17.36 -3.73
C PRO A 18 10.50 16.68 -2.36
N GLU A 19 11.36 17.26 -1.51
CA GLU A 19 11.43 16.87 -0.11
C GLU A 19 10.08 17.14 0.58
N GLY A 20 9.69 16.26 1.49
CA GLY A 20 8.39 16.33 2.16
C GLY A 20 7.22 15.77 1.34
N ASN A 21 7.44 15.34 0.08
CA ASN A 21 6.41 14.62 -0.66
C ASN A 21 6.19 13.23 -0.05
N LEU A 22 4.96 12.95 0.38
CA LEU A 22 4.63 11.73 1.12
C LEU A 22 4.91 10.45 0.32
N TRP A 23 4.69 10.48 -1.00
CA TRP A 23 5.01 9.34 -1.87
C TRP A 23 6.52 9.08 -1.97
N ARG A 24 7.33 10.14 -2.10
CA ARG A 24 8.80 10.04 -2.07
C ARG A 24 9.27 9.40 -0.77
N GLU A 25 8.72 9.84 0.34
CA GLU A 25 9.06 9.30 1.65
C GLU A 25 8.65 7.84 1.81
N ALA A 26 7.44 7.48 1.36
CA ALA A 26 6.97 6.10 1.36
C ALA A 26 7.86 5.18 0.52
N LEU A 27 8.27 5.61 -0.69
CA LEU A 27 9.21 4.87 -1.53
C LEU A 27 10.60 4.75 -0.87
N GLY A 28 11.07 5.79 -0.21
CA GLY A 28 12.32 5.78 0.55
C GLY A 28 12.27 4.76 1.69
N ARG A 29 11.16 4.76 2.47
CA ARG A 29 10.93 3.78 3.54
C ARG A 29 10.82 2.36 3.00
N ARG A 30 10.13 2.18 1.86
CA ARG A 30 10.05 0.88 1.20
C ARG A 30 11.44 0.32 0.90
N ASN A 31 12.29 1.09 0.22
CA ASN A 31 13.65 0.66 -0.09
C ASN A 31 14.45 0.35 1.17
N TYR A 32 14.30 1.18 2.18
CA TYR A 32 14.96 1.02 3.46
C TYR A 32 14.63 -0.30 4.17
N PHE A 33 13.34 -0.70 4.20
CA PHE A 33 12.90 -1.92 4.88
C PHE A 33 13.10 -3.19 4.04
N TYR A 34 13.10 -3.08 2.72
CA TYR A 34 13.25 -4.24 1.83
C TYR A 34 14.69 -4.49 1.41
N ASP A 35 15.51 -3.44 1.31
CA ASP A 35 16.89 -3.53 0.84
C ASP A 35 17.92 -3.40 1.98
N GLY A 36 17.46 -3.09 3.17
CA GLY A 36 18.30 -2.72 4.29
C GLY A 36 18.35 -3.70 5.45
N ASP A 37 19.07 -3.28 6.46
CA ASP A 37 19.16 -3.93 7.75
C ASP A 37 17.84 -3.83 8.52
N ASN A 38 17.16 -4.96 8.68
CA ASN A 38 15.89 -5.06 9.42
C ASN A 38 16.01 -4.71 10.93
N SER A 39 17.22 -4.37 11.41
CA SER A 39 17.44 -3.88 12.77
C SER A 39 17.11 -2.40 12.95
N LYS A 40 16.95 -1.65 11.86
CA LYS A 40 16.70 -0.22 11.93
C LYS A 40 15.27 0.08 12.34
N LYS A 41 15.11 1.12 13.15
CA LYS A 41 13.85 1.60 13.68
C LYS A 41 13.61 3.03 13.23
N LEU A 42 12.34 3.38 13.00
CA LEU A 42 11.91 4.76 12.84
C LEU A 42 11.43 5.30 14.20
N ASP A 43 11.58 6.58 14.40
CA ASP A 43 11.25 7.25 15.68
C ASP A 43 9.74 7.29 15.95
N ASN A 44 8.92 7.23 14.91
CA ASN A 44 7.47 7.39 15.04
C ASN A 44 6.71 6.24 14.40
N ASN A 45 5.62 5.83 15.04
CA ASN A 45 4.63 4.92 14.48
C ASN A 45 3.60 5.74 13.69
N PHE A 46 3.28 5.31 12.48
CA PHE A 46 2.35 6.01 11.62
C PHE A 46 1.54 5.08 10.73
N PHE A 47 0.39 5.56 10.30
CA PHE A 47 -0.37 5.03 9.19
C PHE A 47 -0.70 6.20 8.25
N ASN A 48 0.05 6.30 7.17
CA ASN A 48 -0.16 7.31 6.15
C ASN A 48 -1.06 6.74 5.06
N ILE A 49 -2.10 7.49 4.70
CA ILE A 49 -3.01 7.19 3.59
C ILE A 49 -3.00 8.42 2.69
N PHE A 50 -2.89 8.23 1.38
CA PHE A 50 -2.82 9.36 0.46
C PHE A 50 -3.29 9.02 -0.95
N ASN A 51 -3.92 10.02 -1.59
CA ASN A 51 -4.16 10.02 -3.02
C ASN A 51 -3.00 10.70 -3.74
N VAL A 52 -2.72 10.25 -4.93
CA VAL A 52 -1.77 10.93 -5.82
C VAL A 52 -2.51 11.72 -6.88
N ASN A 53 -1.86 12.81 -7.32
CA ASN A 53 -2.24 13.53 -8.52
C ASN A 53 -1.19 13.24 -9.59
N GLY A 54 -1.63 12.67 -10.71
CA GLY A 54 -0.76 12.26 -11.82
C GLY A 54 -0.80 10.75 -12.08
N LYS A 55 -0.03 10.34 -13.09
CA LYS A 55 0.03 8.95 -13.57
C LYS A 55 1.48 8.53 -13.71
N VAL A 56 1.85 7.47 -13.02
CA VAL A 56 3.22 6.96 -12.99
C VAL A 56 3.23 5.46 -13.24
N ILE A 57 4.10 5.03 -14.14
CA ILE A 57 4.50 3.63 -14.25
C ILE A 57 5.90 3.49 -13.64
N ILE A 58 6.00 2.63 -12.65
CA ILE A 58 7.25 2.36 -11.97
C ILE A 58 7.95 1.21 -12.69
N ASN A 59 8.98 1.55 -13.45
CA ASN A 59 9.84 0.55 -14.08
C ASN A 59 10.98 0.19 -13.13
N ARG A 60 11.16 -1.11 -12.91
CA ARG A 60 12.33 -1.64 -12.21
C ARG A 60 13.32 -2.12 -13.26
N LYS A 61 14.37 -1.34 -13.51
CA LYS A 61 15.43 -1.69 -14.45
C LYS A 61 16.67 -2.14 -13.72
N TYR A 62 17.17 -3.26 -14.17
CA TYR A 62 18.44 -3.83 -13.70
C TYR A 62 19.63 -2.95 -14.09
N GLY A 63 20.53 -2.71 -13.16
CA GLY A 63 21.85 -2.07 -13.43
C GLY A 63 21.83 -0.55 -13.58
N ILE A 64 20.74 0.13 -13.33
CA ILE A 64 20.71 1.59 -13.29
C ILE A 64 21.07 2.07 -11.88
N THR A 65 22.13 2.86 -11.79
CA THR A 65 22.65 3.37 -10.51
C THR A 65 21.91 4.63 -10.03
N MET A 66 21.17 5.29 -10.88
CA MET A 66 20.40 6.50 -10.55
C MET A 66 18.97 6.37 -11.07
N PRO A 67 17.96 6.81 -10.28
CA PRO A 67 16.59 6.91 -10.76
C PRO A 67 16.53 7.86 -11.96
N SER A 68 15.84 7.48 -13.00
CA SER A 68 15.55 8.35 -14.14
C SER A 68 14.04 8.42 -14.36
N SER A 69 13.56 9.50 -14.92
CA SER A 69 12.17 9.63 -15.34
C SER A 69 12.10 10.12 -16.77
N LYS A 70 11.03 9.72 -17.44
CA LYS A 70 10.63 10.27 -18.73
C LYS A 70 9.12 10.43 -18.75
N LEU A 71 8.67 11.46 -19.48
CA LEU A 71 7.25 11.69 -19.73
C LEU A 71 6.92 11.27 -21.17
N GLU A 72 5.99 10.34 -21.34
CA GLU A 72 5.48 9.93 -22.65
C GLU A 72 3.95 9.90 -22.60
N ASN A 73 3.29 10.61 -23.49
CA ASN A 73 1.82 10.65 -23.59
C ASN A 73 1.10 10.99 -22.26
N GLY A 74 1.67 11.90 -21.46
CA GLY A 74 1.08 12.28 -20.18
C GLY A 74 1.28 11.27 -19.04
N ILE A 75 2.06 10.23 -19.28
CA ILE A 75 2.42 9.24 -18.27
C ILE A 75 3.88 9.37 -17.90
N TYR A 76 4.18 9.49 -16.61
CA TYR A 76 5.54 9.45 -16.10
C TYR A 76 6.00 8.01 -15.97
N TYR A 77 7.19 7.72 -16.48
CA TYR A 77 7.88 6.46 -16.30
C TYR A 77 9.04 6.68 -15.35
N TRP A 78 9.01 6.03 -14.22
CA TRP A 78 10.07 6.09 -13.24
C TRP A 78 10.87 4.79 -13.27
N ASP A 79 12.16 4.93 -13.57
CA ASP A 79 13.09 3.81 -13.56
C ASP A 79 13.80 3.79 -12.20
N PHE A 80 13.57 2.75 -11.42
CA PHE A 80 14.25 2.52 -10.16
C PHE A 80 15.37 1.49 -10.32
N PRO A 81 16.55 1.70 -9.69
CA PRO A 81 17.58 0.69 -9.63
C PRO A 81 17.12 -0.50 -8.79
N ILE A 82 17.49 -1.68 -9.23
CA ILE A 82 17.19 -2.93 -8.55
C ILE A 82 18.51 -3.55 -8.06
N ASP A 83 18.50 -4.07 -6.84
CA ASP A 83 19.63 -4.86 -6.31
C ASP A 83 19.81 -6.15 -7.13
N PRO A 84 21.00 -6.36 -7.74
CA PRO A 84 21.30 -7.54 -8.52
C PRO A 84 21.12 -8.87 -7.78
N SER A 85 21.28 -8.87 -6.47
CA SER A 85 21.17 -10.09 -5.65
C SER A 85 19.73 -10.65 -5.56
N ARG A 86 18.73 -9.87 -5.96
CA ARG A 86 17.29 -10.22 -5.91
C ARG A 86 16.70 -10.60 -7.27
N ASP A 87 17.52 -10.87 -8.25
CA ASP A 87 17.15 -11.01 -9.66
C ASP A 87 16.07 -12.08 -9.96
N ALA A 88 16.01 -13.14 -9.17
CA ALA A 88 15.10 -14.25 -9.41
C ALA A 88 13.62 -13.91 -9.05
N GLU A 89 13.41 -13.07 -8.03
CA GLU A 89 12.06 -12.62 -7.61
C GLU A 89 11.52 -11.50 -8.49
N ILE A 90 12.40 -10.69 -9.08
CA ILE A 90 12.08 -9.44 -9.76
C ILE A 90 11.68 -9.66 -11.21
N LYS A 91 12.16 -10.73 -11.86
CA LYS A 91 11.83 -11.06 -13.27
C LYS A 91 10.35 -11.29 -13.52
N ASN A 92 9.58 -11.56 -12.48
CA ASN A 92 8.14 -11.83 -12.57
C ASN A 92 7.28 -10.71 -11.98
N ASN A 93 7.86 -9.59 -11.55
CA ASN A 93 7.07 -8.49 -10.98
C ASN A 93 6.62 -7.53 -12.10
N THR A 94 5.31 -7.41 -12.23
CA THR A 94 4.64 -6.41 -13.05
C THR A 94 5.06 -5.01 -12.63
N ASN A 95 5.19 -4.10 -13.59
CA ASN A 95 5.46 -2.70 -13.31
C ASN A 95 4.18 -2.04 -12.73
N PRO A 96 4.15 -1.69 -11.44
CA PRO A 96 2.96 -1.09 -10.87
C PRO A 96 2.68 0.25 -11.53
N MET A 97 1.44 0.45 -11.94
CA MET A 97 0.92 1.74 -12.34
C MET A 97 0.26 2.39 -11.12
N VAL A 98 0.57 3.66 -10.89
CA VAL A 98 -0.05 4.48 -9.84
C VAL A 98 -0.70 5.67 -10.49
N THR A 99 -1.97 5.89 -10.21
CA THR A 99 -2.77 6.99 -10.75
C THR A 99 -3.67 7.57 -9.66
N GLU A 100 -4.36 8.66 -9.98
CA GLU A 100 -5.41 9.28 -9.15
C GLU A 100 -6.55 8.31 -8.79
N GLU A 101 -6.61 7.16 -9.45
CA GLU A 101 -7.59 6.10 -9.16
C GLU A 101 -7.07 5.04 -8.19
N HIS A 102 -5.98 5.35 -7.49
CA HIS A 102 -5.44 4.52 -6.43
C HIS A 102 -5.38 5.29 -5.11
N LEU A 103 -5.80 4.65 -4.05
CA LEU A 103 -5.53 5.11 -2.70
C LEU A 103 -4.32 4.36 -2.17
N LEU A 104 -3.26 5.09 -1.90
CA LEU A 104 -1.99 4.55 -1.45
C LEU A 104 -1.90 4.59 0.06
N PHE A 105 -1.10 3.71 0.64
CA PHE A 105 -0.77 3.75 2.05
C PHE A 105 0.66 3.30 2.31
N ASP A 106 1.23 3.78 3.42
CA ASP A 106 2.35 3.14 4.09
C ASP A 106 2.11 3.14 5.61
N PHE A 107 2.41 2.02 6.24
CA PHE A 107 2.19 1.77 7.65
C PHE A 107 3.48 1.27 8.29
N TYR A 108 3.85 1.88 9.40
CA TYR A 108 4.96 1.44 10.24
C TYR A 108 4.56 1.44 11.70
N CYS A 109 4.89 0.36 12.38
CA CYS A 109 4.76 0.25 13.81
C CYS A 109 5.93 -0.51 14.42
N ASN A 110 6.65 0.16 15.32
CA ASN A 110 7.66 -0.43 16.19
C ASN A 110 6.96 -1.08 17.39
N PHE A 111 7.37 -2.27 17.78
CA PHE A 111 6.76 -3.03 18.88
C PHE A 111 7.42 -2.78 20.25
N ASP A 112 8.44 -1.93 20.35
CA ASP A 112 9.13 -1.69 21.63
C ASP A 112 8.17 -1.20 22.69
N PHE A 113 7.27 -0.26 22.37
CA PHE A 113 6.31 0.27 23.31
C PHE A 113 5.30 -0.78 23.83
N ILE A 114 5.13 -1.91 23.11
CA ILE A 114 4.34 -3.06 23.54
C ILE A 114 5.23 -3.98 24.39
N ASN A 115 6.44 -4.28 23.89
CA ASN A 115 7.37 -5.19 24.55
C ASN A 115 7.80 -4.70 25.94
N GLU A 116 8.04 -3.39 26.06
CA GLU A 116 8.52 -2.72 27.27
C GLU A 116 7.39 -2.35 28.25
N ASN A 117 6.12 -2.53 27.85
CA ASN A 117 5.00 -2.25 28.73
C ASN A 117 4.80 -3.39 29.74
N GLU A 118 5.19 -3.14 30.99
CA GLU A 118 5.09 -4.08 32.10
C GLU A 118 3.64 -4.32 32.56
N ASN A 119 2.71 -3.44 32.20
CA ASN A 119 1.29 -3.60 32.54
C ASN A 119 0.54 -4.55 31.61
N LEU A 120 1.13 -4.93 30.47
CA LEU A 120 0.53 -5.86 29.52
C LEU A 120 0.99 -7.30 29.80
N SER A 121 0.03 -8.22 29.84
CA SER A 121 0.36 -9.65 29.83
C SER A 121 0.98 -10.06 28.49
N GLU A 122 1.70 -11.18 28.45
CA GLU A 122 2.25 -11.70 27.19
C GLU A 122 1.15 -12.05 26.17
N GLU A 123 -0.03 -12.45 26.65
CA GLU A 123 -1.21 -12.69 25.83
C GLU A 123 -1.72 -11.37 25.19
N ASP A 124 -1.83 -10.29 25.96
CA ASP A 124 -2.22 -8.97 25.45
C ASP A 124 -1.20 -8.45 24.44
N LYS A 125 0.09 -8.58 24.73
CA LYS A 125 1.17 -8.20 23.81
C LYS A 125 1.05 -8.94 22.47
N PHE A 126 0.77 -10.23 22.52
CA PHE A 126 0.58 -11.05 21.33
C PHE A 126 -0.66 -10.60 20.53
N ILE A 127 -1.79 -10.37 21.20
CA ILE A 127 -3.03 -9.90 20.58
C ILE A 127 -2.82 -8.55 19.89
N ILE A 128 -2.20 -7.59 20.58
CA ILE A 128 -1.95 -6.25 20.05
C ILE A 128 -1.03 -6.30 18.82
N LYS A 129 0.07 -7.07 18.88
CA LYS A 129 0.98 -7.24 17.75
C LYS A 129 0.27 -7.84 16.53
N ASN A 130 -0.60 -8.84 16.74
CA ASN A 130 -1.37 -9.43 15.64
C ASN A 130 -2.35 -8.43 15.02
N LYS A 131 -3.04 -7.62 15.83
CA LYS A 131 -3.92 -6.55 15.34
C LYS A 131 -3.13 -5.54 14.51
N LEU A 132 -1.96 -5.13 14.97
CA LEU A 132 -1.08 -4.22 14.24
C LEU A 132 -0.55 -4.82 12.95
N PHE A 133 -0.21 -6.09 12.98
CA PHE A 133 0.30 -6.79 11.81
C PHE A 133 -0.68 -6.81 10.64
N VAL A 134 -1.99 -6.82 10.90
CA VAL A 134 -3.03 -6.85 9.86
C VAL A 134 -3.80 -5.54 9.71
N LEU A 135 -3.44 -4.48 10.42
CA LEU A 135 -4.24 -3.26 10.56
C LEU A 135 -4.59 -2.63 9.20
N SER A 136 -3.61 -2.45 8.32
CA SER A 136 -3.80 -1.89 6.98
C SER A 136 -4.81 -2.68 6.15
N LYS A 137 -4.69 -3.99 6.16
CA LYS A 137 -5.56 -4.90 5.43
C LYS A 137 -6.94 -5.00 6.05
N GLN A 138 -7.00 -5.14 7.39
CA GLN A 138 -8.25 -5.31 8.12
C GLN A 138 -9.16 -4.07 7.98
N SER A 139 -8.58 -2.87 7.91
CA SER A 139 -9.38 -1.66 7.70
C SER A 139 -10.10 -1.66 6.35
N VAL A 140 -9.47 -2.15 5.29
CA VAL A 140 -10.11 -2.28 3.97
C VAL A 140 -11.16 -3.40 3.98
N ILE A 141 -10.84 -4.57 4.57
CA ILE A 141 -11.80 -5.69 4.67
C ILE A 141 -13.07 -5.24 5.36
N ASN A 142 -12.95 -4.62 6.54
CA ASN A 142 -14.10 -4.17 7.31
C ASN A 142 -15.00 -3.18 6.56
N VAL A 143 -14.41 -2.32 5.72
CA VAL A 143 -15.17 -1.39 4.89
C VAL A 143 -15.92 -2.14 3.78
N LEU A 144 -15.22 -3.01 3.06
CA LEU A 144 -15.81 -3.73 1.93
C LEU A 144 -16.90 -4.72 2.36
N GLU A 145 -16.73 -5.41 3.49
CA GLU A 145 -17.72 -6.34 4.04
C GLU A 145 -19.02 -5.67 4.48
N ARG A 146 -19.02 -4.34 4.72
CA ARG A 146 -20.27 -3.58 5.00
C ARG A 146 -21.10 -3.31 3.75
N VAL A 147 -20.48 -3.36 2.58
CA VAL A 147 -21.11 -2.96 1.31
C VAL A 147 -21.16 -4.07 0.27
N SER A 148 -20.57 -5.21 0.54
CA SER A 148 -20.57 -6.39 -0.33
C SER A 148 -20.43 -7.69 0.45
N ASP A 149 -21.22 -8.71 0.07
CA ASP A 149 -21.12 -10.08 0.61
C ASP A 149 -20.02 -10.92 -0.09
N ASN A 150 -19.41 -10.39 -1.15
CA ASN A 150 -18.47 -11.13 -2.00
C ASN A 150 -17.02 -10.65 -1.82
N VAL A 151 -16.62 -10.43 -0.57
CA VAL A 151 -15.25 -10.10 -0.20
C VAL A 151 -14.50 -11.39 0.15
N SER A 152 -13.34 -11.58 -0.43
CA SER A 152 -12.42 -12.65 -0.05
C SER A 152 -10.99 -12.12 -0.01
N TYR A 153 -10.09 -12.82 0.67
CA TYR A 153 -8.74 -12.34 0.86
C TYR A 153 -7.73 -13.48 0.94
N SER A 154 -6.54 -13.21 0.45
CA SER A 154 -5.36 -14.04 0.55
C SER A 154 -4.31 -13.37 1.44
N LYS A 155 -3.09 -13.91 1.46
CA LYS A 155 -1.99 -13.34 2.25
C LYS A 155 -1.76 -11.85 1.97
N ASN A 156 -1.72 -11.46 0.70
CA ASN A 156 -1.30 -10.11 0.28
C ASN A 156 -2.36 -9.36 -0.56
N ASP A 157 -3.52 -9.97 -0.81
CA ASP A 157 -4.55 -9.41 -1.68
C ASP A 157 -5.91 -9.39 -0.99
N ILE A 158 -6.76 -8.43 -1.37
CA ILE A 158 -8.21 -8.46 -1.13
C ILE A 158 -8.88 -8.53 -2.49
N LEU A 159 -9.86 -9.42 -2.58
CA LEU A 159 -10.66 -9.65 -3.78
C LEU A 159 -12.10 -9.23 -3.52
N LEU A 160 -12.67 -8.54 -4.50
CA LEU A 160 -14.08 -8.18 -4.54
C LEU A 160 -14.68 -8.84 -5.79
N ASN A 161 -15.73 -9.67 -5.60
CA ASN A 161 -16.28 -10.51 -6.67
C ASN A 161 -15.21 -11.38 -7.39
N GLY A 162 -14.23 -11.88 -6.65
CA GLY A 162 -13.13 -12.68 -7.17
C GLY A 162 -12.05 -11.92 -7.93
N LYS A 163 -12.11 -10.57 -7.99
CA LYS A 163 -11.13 -9.72 -8.65
C LYS A 163 -10.36 -8.88 -7.63
N LYS A 164 -9.07 -8.68 -7.87
CA LYS A 164 -8.19 -7.94 -6.96
C LYS A 164 -8.52 -6.46 -6.96
N VAL A 165 -8.78 -5.91 -5.77
CA VAL A 165 -9.01 -4.47 -5.52
C VAL A 165 -7.94 -3.86 -4.64
N TRP A 166 -7.16 -4.66 -3.93
CA TRP A 166 -6.16 -4.21 -2.98
C TRP A 166 -4.96 -5.15 -2.94
N GLY A 167 -3.80 -4.58 -2.71
CA GLY A 167 -2.57 -5.34 -2.52
C GLY A 167 -1.57 -4.61 -1.64
N GLU A 168 -0.74 -5.40 -0.95
CA GLU A 168 0.35 -4.88 -0.12
C GLU A 168 1.62 -5.69 -0.26
N GLU A 169 2.73 -5.01 -0.03
CA GLU A 169 4.00 -5.61 0.37
C GLU A 169 4.16 -5.40 1.88
N ARG A 170 4.53 -6.46 2.61
CA ARG A 170 4.67 -6.41 4.07
C ARG A 170 5.97 -7.05 4.50
N THR A 171 6.71 -6.36 5.36
CA THR A 171 7.88 -6.88 6.06
C THR A 171 7.57 -6.99 7.53
N ALA A 172 7.62 -8.22 8.06
CA ALA A 172 7.59 -8.47 9.48
C ALA A 172 9.03 -8.46 10.02
N MET A 173 9.24 -7.67 11.05
CA MET A 173 10.50 -7.58 11.78
C MET A 173 10.28 -8.08 13.20
N ASN A 174 11.34 -8.56 13.88
CA ASN A 174 11.25 -8.89 15.31
C ASN A 174 10.85 -7.68 16.16
N THR A 175 11.18 -6.48 15.67
CA THR A 175 10.97 -5.20 16.36
C THR A 175 9.73 -4.45 15.89
N GLY A 176 9.01 -4.93 14.86
CA GLY A 176 7.88 -4.20 14.33
C GLY A 176 7.33 -4.75 13.02
N VAL A 177 6.50 -3.93 12.37
CA VAL A 177 5.92 -4.22 11.05
C VAL A 177 6.00 -2.97 10.17
N TYR A 178 6.33 -3.19 8.91
CA TYR A 178 6.18 -2.20 7.85
C TYR A 178 5.33 -2.79 6.72
N SER A 179 4.40 -2.04 6.19
CA SER A 179 3.66 -2.40 4.99
C SER A 179 3.41 -1.19 4.11
N ILE A 180 3.40 -1.41 2.81
CA ILE A 180 3.07 -0.43 1.77
C ILE A 180 2.19 -1.08 0.74
N GLY A 181 1.20 -0.35 0.23
CA GLY A 181 0.29 -0.90 -0.77
C GLY A 181 -0.72 0.11 -1.29
N ASN A 182 -1.72 -0.42 -1.96
CA ASN A 182 -2.77 0.41 -2.54
C ASN A 182 -4.13 -0.29 -2.59
N THR A 183 -5.18 0.53 -2.66
CA THR A 183 -6.53 0.13 -3.07
C THR A 183 -6.80 0.72 -4.44
N ILE A 184 -7.31 -0.08 -5.37
CA ILE A 184 -7.78 0.38 -6.67
C ILE A 184 -9.19 0.94 -6.50
N LEU A 185 -9.34 2.24 -6.72
CA LEU A 185 -10.63 2.92 -6.57
C LEU A 185 -11.50 2.74 -7.81
N ASN A 186 -10.93 3.02 -8.98
CA ASN A 186 -11.60 2.84 -10.26
C ASN A 186 -10.60 2.30 -11.30
N PHE A 187 -10.80 1.05 -11.71
CA PHE A 187 -9.91 0.40 -12.68
C PHE A 187 -10.32 0.71 -14.12
N SER A 188 -11.62 0.86 -14.36
CA SER A 188 -12.17 1.07 -15.70
C SER A 188 -11.75 2.38 -16.32
N SER A 189 -11.58 3.46 -15.52
CA SER A 189 -11.13 4.77 -15.97
C SER A 189 -9.67 4.80 -16.43
N ASN A 190 -8.88 3.79 -16.04
CA ASN A 190 -7.47 3.69 -16.38
C ASN A 190 -7.16 2.96 -17.70
N LYS A 191 -8.15 2.36 -18.37
CA LYS A 191 -7.94 1.51 -19.56
C LYS A 191 -7.23 2.22 -20.70
N ASP A 192 -7.50 3.51 -20.88
CA ASP A 192 -6.92 4.30 -21.97
C ASP A 192 -5.44 4.66 -21.73
N PHE A 193 -4.92 4.39 -20.53
CA PHE A 193 -3.55 4.69 -20.13
C PHE A 193 -2.63 3.49 -20.12
N TYR A 194 -3.16 2.31 -20.40
CA TYR A 194 -2.35 1.11 -20.41
C TYR A 194 -1.42 1.10 -21.62
N THR A 195 -0.12 1.08 -21.35
CA THR A 195 0.86 0.79 -22.40
C THR A 195 0.65 -0.62 -22.93
N PRO A 196 1.06 -0.91 -24.16
CA PRO A 196 1.00 -2.28 -24.71
C PRO A 196 1.64 -3.32 -23.80
N THR A 197 2.73 -2.97 -23.09
CA THR A 197 3.38 -3.84 -22.13
C THR A 197 2.49 -4.11 -20.93
N LEU A 198 1.89 -3.07 -20.33
CA LEU A 198 1.00 -3.22 -19.20
C LEU A 198 -0.30 -3.94 -19.56
N GLN A 199 -0.84 -3.69 -20.77
CA GLN A 199 -2.00 -4.44 -21.29
C GLN A 199 -1.70 -5.94 -21.38
N LYS A 200 -0.51 -6.30 -21.89
CA LYS A 200 -0.08 -7.69 -21.97
C LYS A 200 0.06 -8.33 -20.59
N GLU A 201 0.63 -7.62 -19.62
CA GLU A 201 0.76 -8.08 -18.24
C GLU A 201 -0.61 -8.31 -17.59
N ILE A 202 -1.56 -7.38 -17.80
CA ILE A 202 -2.95 -7.52 -17.31
C ILE A 202 -3.64 -8.74 -17.95
N GLU A 203 -3.41 -8.99 -19.23
CA GLU A 203 -3.96 -10.16 -19.93
C GLU A 203 -3.33 -11.47 -19.42
N GLU A 204 -2.03 -11.48 -19.14
CA GLU A 204 -1.32 -12.62 -18.55
C GLU A 204 -1.81 -12.89 -17.11
N GLU A 205 -2.01 -11.88 -16.30
CA GLU A 205 -2.61 -12.02 -14.96
C GLU A 205 -4.05 -12.53 -15.04
N LYS A 206 -4.83 -12.01 -15.97
CA LYS A 206 -6.20 -12.47 -16.22
C LYS A 206 -6.23 -13.93 -16.67
N ALA A 207 -5.30 -14.34 -17.54
CA ALA A 207 -5.16 -15.72 -17.98
C ALA A 207 -4.75 -16.66 -16.82
N SER A 208 -4.03 -16.15 -15.84
CA SER A 208 -3.68 -16.87 -14.60
C SER A 208 -4.79 -16.87 -13.53
N GLY A 209 -5.97 -16.30 -13.85
CA GLY A 209 -7.10 -16.19 -12.92
C GLY A 209 -7.04 -15.00 -11.97
N LYS A 210 -6.11 -14.07 -12.16
CA LYS A 210 -5.94 -12.87 -11.34
C LYS A 210 -6.41 -11.63 -12.07
N SER A 211 -7.73 -11.43 -12.19
CA SER A 211 -8.24 -10.17 -12.72
C SER A 211 -8.21 -9.07 -11.67
N MET A 212 -7.95 -7.83 -12.11
CA MET A 212 -8.02 -6.62 -11.28
C MET A 212 -9.30 -5.85 -11.54
N THR A 213 -9.76 -5.09 -10.56
CA THR A 213 -10.92 -4.20 -10.65
C THR A 213 -10.79 -3.07 -9.64
N GLY A 214 -11.64 -2.04 -9.75
CA GLY A 214 -11.76 -0.99 -8.77
C GLY A 214 -12.99 -1.17 -7.87
N VAL A 215 -13.00 -0.51 -6.73
CA VAL A 215 -14.13 -0.55 -5.79
C VAL A 215 -15.41 0.00 -6.43
N GLU A 216 -15.31 1.12 -7.15
CA GLU A 216 -16.45 1.70 -7.90
C GLU A 216 -16.95 0.82 -9.03
N ASP A 217 -16.06 0.06 -9.66
CA ASP A 217 -16.40 -0.82 -10.78
C ASP A 217 -17.28 -1.99 -10.34
N GLU A 218 -17.15 -2.42 -9.07
CA GLU A 218 -17.81 -3.62 -8.55
C GLU A 218 -18.99 -3.34 -7.63
N ILE A 219 -19.09 -2.13 -7.06
CA ILE A 219 -20.14 -1.76 -6.11
C ILE A 219 -20.93 -0.56 -6.67
N PRO A 220 -22.04 -0.78 -7.38
CA PRO A 220 -22.83 0.29 -7.96
C PRO A 220 -23.28 1.32 -6.92
N GLY A 221 -22.98 2.60 -7.18
CA GLY A 221 -23.36 3.71 -6.31
C GLY A 221 -22.46 3.94 -5.10
N TYR A 222 -21.43 3.13 -4.91
CA TYR A 222 -20.43 3.34 -3.86
C TYR A 222 -19.21 4.06 -4.45
N THR A 223 -19.15 5.38 -4.27
CA THR A 223 -18.13 6.21 -4.91
C THR A 223 -16.77 6.12 -4.22
N LYS A 224 -15.72 6.49 -4.94
CA LYS A 224 -14.36 6.56 -4.38
C LYS A 224 -14.27 7.49 -3.17
N GLU A 225 -14.99 8.62 -3.19
CA GLU A 225 -15.01 9.55 -2.06
C GLU A 225 -15.65 8.92 -0.83
N GLN A 226 -16.74 8.15 -1.03
CA GLN A 226 -17.38 7.42 0.07
C GLN A 226 -16.45 6.34 0.61
N PHE A 227 -15.79 5.57 -0.27
CA PHE A 227 -14.82 4.57 0.16
C PHE A 227 -13.68 5.19 0.97
N ILE A 228 -13.07 6.28 0.49
CA ILE A 228 -11.98 6.97 1.19
C ILE A 228 -12.44 7.41 2.58
N LYS A 229 -13.61 8.02 2.67
CA LYS A 229 -14.19 8.47 3.95
C LYS A 229 -14.36 7.30 4.92
N ASP A 230 -14.94 6.20 4.46
CA ASP A 230 -15.23 5.03 5.29
C ASP A 230 -13.93 4.32 5.69
N TYR A 231 -12.95 4.27 4.79
CA TYR A 231 -11.62 3.69 5.07
C TYR A 231 -10.87 4.50 6.14
N LEU A 232 -10.84 5.83 6.03
CA LEU A 232 -10.21 6.68 7.04
C LEU A 232 -10.87 6.53 8.41
N ALA A 233 -12.20 6.50 8.46
CA ALA A 233 -12.94 6.30 9.70
C ALA A 233 -12.64 4.93 10.33
N GLU A 234 -12.58 3.88 9.53
CA GLU A 234 -12.29 2.53 10.02
C GLU A 234 -10.83 2.36 10.45
N ALA A 235 -9.88 2.93 9.70
CA ALA A 235 -8.47 2.94 10.07
C ALA A 235 -8.26 3.65 11.42
N GLN A 236 -8.90 4.82 11.62
CA GLN A 236 -8.84 5.54 12.89
C GLN A 236 -9.46 4.72 14.03
N ARG A 237 -10.63 4.10 13.80
CA ARG A 237 -11.28 3.24 14.81
C ARG A 237 -10.37 2.10 15.26
N LEU A 238 -9.70 1.41 14.31
CA LEU A 238 -8.78 0.31 14.63
C LEU A 238 -7.53 0.81 15.38
N ILE A 239 -7.03 1.97 15.00
CA ILE A 239 -5.90 2.63 15.71
C ILE A 239 -6.30 2.98 17.14
N ASP A 240 -7.47 3.56 17.36
CA ASP A 240 -7.97 3.94 18.69
C ASP A 240 -8.19 2.70 19.55
N GLU A 241 -8.69 1.61 18.97
CA GLU A 241 -8.81 0.32 19.65
C GLU A 241 -7.44 -0.18 20.12
N VAL A 242 -6.41 -0.16 19.26
CA VAL A 242 -5.05 -0.56 19.66
C VAL A 242 -4.49 0.39 20.72
N ASN A 243 -4.63 1.71 20.52
CA ASN A 243 -4.12 2.69 21.46
C ASN A 243 -4.78 2.57 22.84
N SER A 244 -6.03 2.10 22.93
CA SER A 244 -6.74 1.91 24.20
C SER A 244 -6.08 0.86 25.11
N TYR A 245 -5.42 -0.15 24.54
CA TYR A 245 -4.65 -1.14 25.30
C TYR A 245 -3.36 -0.57 25.90
N LEU A 246 -2.94 0.62 25.47
CA LEU A 246 -1.65 1.22 25.83
C LEU A 246 -1.79 2.32 26.90
N VAL A 247 -3.00 2.68 27.26
CA VAL A 247 -3.32 3.78 28.20
C VAL A 247 -3.61 3.26 29.62
N VAL A 248 -3.41 1.97 29.86
CA VAL A 248 -3.64 1.33 31.17
C VAL A 248 -2.40 1.41 32.06
#